data_e608c10593fca69f6c2d2323a2c5badb
#
_entry.id   e608c10593fca69f6c2d2323a2c5badb
#
_cell.length_a   1.000
_cell.length_b   1.000
_cell.length_c   1.000
_cell.angle_alpha   90.00
_cell.angle_beta   90.00
_cell.angle_gamma   90.00
#
_symmetry.space_group_name_H-M   'P 1'
#
loop_
_entity.id
_entity.type
_entity.pdbx_description
1 polymer ?
#
loop_
_entity_poly.entity_id
_entity_poly.type
_entity_poly.pdbx_seq_one_letter_code
_entity_poly.pdbx_strand_id
1 'polypeptide(L)'
;NIYLATGANGTVIQGNYIGTDAAGATVFSSTNSTYGIMLESSASNVTIGGTASGAGNVISGFTDRGLWLTTTGTSTVQGNRIGTDATGTVDLGNGGYGIYVDDGGTTVIGGTATHAGNLVSGNNGGGIYVGNTGGATIQGNTIGLNATGTAALGNTGVGIYVVTSLSLI
;
A
#
# COMPACT_ATOMS: atom_id res chain seq x y z
N ASN A 1 5.57 6.12 10.90
CA ASN A 1 5.05 4.77 10.67
C ASN A 1 3.91 4.43 11.63
N ILE A 2 3.10 3.44 11.25
CA ILE A 2 1.99 2.91 12.05
C ILE A 2 2.21 1.41 12.20
N TYR A 3 2.11 0.93 13.44
CA TYR A 3 2.20 -0.49 13.77
C TYR A 3 0.90 -0.94 14.44
N LEU A 4 0.23 -1.90 13.83
CA LEU A 4 -0.97 -2.53 14.38
C LEU A 4 -0.59 -3.88 14.97
N ALA A 5 -0.49 -3.90 16.30
CA ALA A 5 -0.16 -5.09 17.07
C ALA A 5 -1.33 -6.09 17.11
N THR A 6 -1.03 -7.25 17.65
CA THR A 6 -2.00 -8.31 17.95
C THR A 6 -3.29 -7.76 18.60
N GLY A 7 -4.43 -8.07 18.01
CA GLY A 7 -5.75 -7.67 18.52
C GLY A 7 -6.24 -6.29 18.03
N ALA A 8 -5.51 -5.60 17.17
CA ALA A 8 -5.95 -4.34 16.56
C ALA A 8 -7.03 -4.57 15.49
N ASN A 9 -8.20 -5.06 15.92
CA ASN A 9 -9.29 -5.41 15.02
C ASN A 9 -10.19 -4.22 14.70
N GLY A 10 -10.70 -4.16 13.46
CA GLY A 10 -11.62 -3.13 13.02
C GLY A 10 -10.97 -1.73 12.87
N THR A 11 -9.65 -1.66 12.85
CA THR A 11 -8.93 -0.39 12.74
C THR A 11 -9.10 0.21 11.35
N VAL A 12 -9.35 1.52 11.31
CA VAL A 12 -9.46 2.31 10.08
C VAL A 12 -8.37 3.38 10.05
N ILE A 13 -7.56 3.39 8.98
CA ILE A 13 -6.46 4.35 8.75
C ILE A 13 -6.77 5.11 7.47
N GLN A 14 -7.16 6.38 7.58
CA GLN A 14 -7.64 7.18 6.46
C GLN A 14 -7.11 8.61 6.47
N GLY A 15 -6.85 9.17 5.26
CA GLY A 15 -6.56 10.58 5.06
C GLY A 15 -5.21 11.04 5.64
N ASN A 16 -4.27 10.13 5.86
CA ASN A 16 -3.00 10.47 6.49
C ASN A 16 -1.87 10.64 5.46
N TYR A 17 -0.94 11.51 5.79
CA TYR A 17 0.37 11.61 5.17
C TYR A 17 1.38 10.88 6.05
N ILE A 18 1.95 9.77 5.54
CA ILE A 18 2.79 8.85 6.30
C ILE A 18 4.15 8.77 5.61
N GLY A 19 5.19 9.28 6.28
CA GLY A 19 6.56 9.37 5.75
C GLY A 19 6.84 10.62 4.93
N THR A 20 5.84 11.47 4.72
CA THR A 20 5.98 12.74 4.00
C THR A 20 5.72 13.94 4.91
N ASP A 21 5.97 15.14 4.40
CA ASP A 21 5.55 16.40 5.02
C ASP A 21 4.02 16.56 5.01
N ALA A 22 3.51 17.60 5.66
CA ALA A 22 2.09 17.88 5.77
C ALA A 22 1.41 18.21 4.43
N ALA A 23 2.18 18.55 3.41
CA ALA A 23 1.68 18.77 2.05
C ALA A 23 1.71 17.47 1.22
N GLY A 24 2.33 16.41 1.72
CA GLY A 24 2.57 15.17 0.99
C GLY A 24 3.49 15.34 -0.22
N ALA A 25 4.36 16.36 -0.20
CA ALA A 25 5.17 16.76 -1.35
C ALA A 25 6.62 16.30 -1.26
N THR A 26 7.15 16.11 -0.06
CA THR A 26 8.53 15.68 0.16
C THR A 26 8.60 14.62 1.26
N VAL A 27 9.58 13.73 1.17
CA VAL A 27 9.80 12.72 2.21
C VAL A 27 10.46 13.35 3.44
N PHE A 28 10.01 12.96 4.62
CA PHE A 28 10.79 13.17 5.83
C PHE A 28 11.91 12.13 5.85
N SER A 29 13.15 12.58 5.73
CA SER A 29 14.34 11.74 5.83
C SER A 29 14.47 11.16 7.24
N SER A 30 13.62 10.22 7.58
CA SER A 30 13.75 9.40 8.77
C SER A 30 14.50 8.12 8.36
N THR A 31 15.79 8.13 8.56
CA THR A 31 16.71 7.04 8.17
C THR A 31 16.44 5.70 8.88
N ASN A 32 15.40 5.59 9.72
CA ASN A 32 15.20 4.43 10.60
C ASN A 32 13.81 3.78 10.53
N SER A 33 12.91 4.22 9.63
CA SER A 33 11.59 3.58 9.49
C SER A 33 11.60 2.60 8.32
N THR A 34 11.53 1.32 8.65
CA THR A 34 11.57 0.24 7.66
C THR A 34 10.27 0.16 6.84
N TYR A 35 9.13 0.49 7.45
CA TYR A 35 7.81 0.41 6.80
C TYR A 35 6.90 1.58 7.18
N GLY A 36 5.93 1.86 6.32
CA GLY A 36 4.90 2.87 6.56
C GLY A 36 3.83 2.38 7.52
N ILE A 37 3.14 1.34 7.13
CA ILE A 37 2.14 0.67 7.96
C ILE A 37 2.45 -0.82 8.01
N MET A 38 2.48 -1.39 9.21
CA MET A 38 2.60 -2.83 9.44
C MET A 38 1.39 -3.36 10.19
N LEU A 39 0.81 -4.45 9.68
CA LEU A 39 -0.21 -5.24 10.35
C LEU A 39 0.40 -6.53 10.83
N GLU A 40 0.29 -6.82 12.12
CA GLU A 40 0.76 -8.07 12.72
C GLU A 40 -0.30 -9.18 12.61
N SER A 41 0.14 -10.43 12.74
CA SER A 41 -0.54 -11.69 12.40
C SER A 41 -2.01 -11.84 12.84
N SER A 42 -2.46 -11.20 13.90
CA SER A 42 -3.83 -11.35 14.38
C SER A 42 -4.71 -10.09 14.23
N ALA A 43 -4.19 -9.03 13.61
CA ALA A 43 -5.03 -7.90 13.24
C ALA A 43 -6.04 -8.33 12.18
N SER A 44 -7.31 -7.96 12.33
CA SER A 44 -8.39 -8.38 11.41
C SER A 44 -9.37 -7.25 11.15
N ASN A 45 -10.04 -7.30 10.00
CA ASN A 45 -11.00 -6.28 9.58
C ASN A 45 -10.37 -4.87 9.54
N VAL A 46 -9.11 -4.77 9.13
CA VAL A 46 -8.39 -3.50 9.04
C VAL A 46 -8.68 -2.85 7.68
N THR A 47 -8.97 -1.56 7.70
CA THR A 47 -9.16 -0.76 6.49
C THR A 47 -8.06 0.30 6.39
N ILE A 48 -7.31 0.28 5.31
CA ILE A 48 -6.28 1.28 4.98
C ILE A 48 -6.75 2.07 3.77
N GLY A 49 -7.07 3.34 3.97
CA GLY A 49 -7.69 4.18 2.96
C GLY A 49 -9.20 3.99 2.87
N GLY A 50 -9.76 4.09 1.68
CA GLY A 50 -11.20 3.95 1.45
C GLY A 50 -11.64 4.60 0.15
N THR A 51 -12.95 4.52 -0.14
CA THR A 51 -13.55 5.01 -1.38
C THR A 51 -14.11 6.44 -1.27
N ALA A 52 -14.25 6.98 -0.07
CA ALA A 52 -14.68 8.35 0.11
C ALA A 52 -13.58 9.34 -0.35
N SER A 53 -13.99 10.51 -0.82
CA SER A 53 -13.03 11.56 -1.17
C SER A 53 -12.16 11.93 0.03
N GLY A 54 -10.85 11.93 -0.14
CA GLY A 54 -9.87 12.21 0.93
C GLY A 54 -9.62 11.05 1.91
N ALA A 55 -10.24 9.89 1.74
CA ALA A 55 -9.99 8.74 2.60
C ALA A 55 -8.65 8.04 2.32
N GLY A 56 -8.09 8.19 1.13
CA GLY A 56 -6.80 7.62 0.77
C GLY A 56 -5.65 8.21 1.58
N ASN A 57 -4.69 7.37 1.94
CA ASN A 57 -3.44 7.82 2.57
C ASN A 57 -2.35 8.04 1.51
N VAL A 58 -1.37 8.88 1.82
CA VAL A 58 -0.08 8.98 1.13
C VAL A 58 0.96 8.25 1.99
N ILE A 59 1.65 7.25 1.42
CA ILE A 59 2.56 6.36 2.15
C ILE A 59 3.86 6.24 1.36
N SER A 60 4.90 6.99 1.74
CA SER A 60 6.12 7.12 0.93
C SER A 60 7.35 7.43 1.78
N GLY A 61 8.55 7.15 1.24
CA GLY A 61 9.82 7.52 1.85
C GLY A 61 10.36 6.55 2.89
N PHE A 62 9.86 5.33 2.96
CA PHE A 62 10.35 4.30 3.88
C PHE A 62 11.53 3.53 3.29
N THR A 63 12.42 3.01 4.16
CA THR A 63 13.65 2.33 3.70
C THR A 63 13.40 0.95 3.10
N ASP A 64 12.23 0.34 3.35
CA ASP A 64 11.82 -0.93 2.77
C ASP A 64 10.37 -0.81 2.25
N ARG A 65 9.35 -1.26 2.97
CA ARG A 65 7.98 -1.39 2.45
C ARG A 65 7.09 -0.19 2.76
N GLY A 66 6.21 0.16 1.84
CA GLY A 66 5.10 1.07 2.15
C GLY A 66 4.12 0.42 3.13
N LEU A 67 3.52 -0.70 2.71
CA LEU A 67 2.67 -1.54 3.54
C LEU A 67 3.27 -2.92 3.72
N TRP A 68 3.24 -3.43 4.95
CA TRP A 68 3.61 -4.79 5.29
C TRP A 68 2.46 -5.47 6.03
N LEU A 69 1.78 -6.40 5.35
CA LEU A 69 0.58 -7.06 5.83
C LEU A 69 0.93 -8.53 6.13
N THR A 70 1.07 -8.86 7.41
CA THR A 70 1.35 -10.24 7.88
C THR A 70 0.14 -10.82 8.61
N THR A 71 -1.06 -10.30 8.34
CA THR A 71 -2.27 -10.69 9.07
C THR A 71 -2.86 -12.00 8.57
N THR A 72 -3.32 -12.83 9.48
CA THR A 72 -4.14 -14.02 9.20
C THR A 72 -5.63 -13.68 9.05
N GLY A 73 -6.02 -12.45 9.34
CA GLY A 73 -7.39 -11.96 9.22
C GLY A 73 -7.69 -11.34 7.86
N THR A 74 -8.73 -10.52 7.81
CA THR A 74 -9.10 -9.77 6.62
C THR A 74 -8.51 -8.37 6.65
N SER A 75 -8.11 -7.84 5.50
CA SER A 75 -7.71 -6.45 5.35
C SER A 75 -8.19 -5.87 4.01
N THR A 76 -8.41 -4.57 3.99
CA THR A 76 -8.83 -3.82 2.80
C THR A 76 -7.90 -2.63 2.60
N VAL A 77 -7.32 -2.52 1.43
CA VAL A 77 -6.39 -1.44 1.04
C VAL A 77 -6.95 -0.73 -0.18
N GLN A 78 -7.49 0.48 -0.01
CA GLN A 78 -8.21 1.19 -1.08
C GLN A 78 -7.88 2.68 -1.13
N GLY A 79 -7.80 3.24 -2.35
CA GLY A 79 -7.71 4.68 -2.57
C GLY A 79 -6.39 5.33 -2.14
N ASN A 80 -5.36 4.56 -1.79
CA ASN A 80 -4.11 5.10 -1.30
C ASN A 80 -3.15 5.47 -2.44
N ARG A 81 -2.21 6.36 -2.14
CA ARG A 81 -1.01 6.64 -2.93
C ARG A 81 0.20 6.09 -2.21
N ILE A 82 0.92 5.18 -2.84
CA ILE A 82 2.00 4.41 -2.22
C ILE A 82 3.25 4.50 -3.10
N GLY A 83 4.26 5.23 -2.60
CA GLY A 83 5.51 5.53 -3.31
C GLY A 83 5.48 6.83 -4.11
N THR A 84 4.41 7.63 -4.00
CA THR A 84 4.30 8.91 -4.70
C THR A 84 3.99 10.06 -3.75
N ASP A 85 4.08 11.28 -4.25
CA ASP A 85 3.57 12.48 -3.58
C ASP A 85 2.02 12.48 -3.52
N ALA A 86 1.45 13.46 -2.83
CA ALA A 86 0.01 13.62 -2.70
C ALA A 86 -0.71 13.91 -4.02
N THR A 87 -0.02 14.39 -5.05
CA THR A 87 -0.60 14.59 -6.38
C THR A 87 -0.57 13.30 -7.21
N GLY A 88 0.28 12.33 -6.83
CA GLY A 88 0.53 11.10 -7.60
C GLY A 88 1.35 11.31 -8.86
N THR A 89 2.16 12.37 -8.92
CA THR A 89 2.95 12.72 -10.11
C THR A 89 4.45 12.74 -9.86
N VAL A 90 4.87 12.80 -8.61
CA VAL A 90 6.29 12.81 -8.20
C VAL A 90 6.62 11.51 -7.47
N ASP A 91 7.74 10.92 -7.84
CA ASP A 91 8.32 9.75 -7.18
C ASP A 91 8.87 10.14 -5.80
N LEU A 92 8.30 9.56 -4.76
CA LEU A 92 8.77 9.65 -3.37
C LEU A 92 9.08 8.27 -2.77
N GLY A 93 9.28 7.29 -3.57
CA GLY A 93 9.47 5.87 -3.39
C GLY A 93 9.66 5.31 -1.99
N ASN A 94 9.17 4.09 -1.79
CA ASN A 94 9.62 3.24 -0.70
C ASN A 94 10.78 2.37 -1.21
N GLY A 95 11.72 1.99 -0.34
CA GLY A 95 12.93 1.25 -0.72
C GLY A 95 12.69 -0.17 -1.21
N GLY A 96 11.60 -0.81 -0.78
CA GLY A 96 11.15 -2.13 -1.18
C GLY A 96 9.84 -2.10 -1.96
N TYR A 97 8.96 -3.08 -1.68
CA TYR A 97 7.64 -3.12 -2.29
C TYR A 97 6.70 -2.03 -1.75
N GLY A 98 5.85 -1.50 -2.63
CA GLY A 98 4.77 -0.62 -2.19
C GLY A 98 3.82 -1.32 -1.22
N ILE A 99 3.30 -2.47 -1.63
CA ILE A 99 2.45 -3.34 -0.79
C ILE A 99 3.07 -4.74 -0.73
N TYR A 100 3.26 -5.25 0.48
CA TYR A 100 3.80 -6.59 0.73
C TYR A 100 2.84 -7.38 1.61
N VAL A 101 2.21 -8.40 1.03
CA VAL A 101 1.31 -9.33 1.72
C VAL A 101 2.02 -10.67 1.91
N ASP A 102 2.20 -11.08 3.16
CA ASP A 102 3.02 -12.24 3.50
C ASP A 102 2.41 -13.04 4.67
N ASP A 103 1.13 -13.42 4.57
CA ASP A 103 0.52 -14.34 5.54
C ASP A 103 -0.83 -14.89 5.05
N GLY A 104 -1.40 -15.81 5.83
CA GLY A 104 -2.58 -16.63 5.54
C GLY A 104 -3.95 -15.91 5.54
N GLY A 105 -3.98 -14.59 5.62
CA GLY A 105 -5.22 -13.82 5.60
C GLY A 105 -5.77 -13.58 4.20
N THR A 106 -6.91 -12.90 4.14
CA THR A 106 -7.52 -12.45 2.89
C THR A 106 -7.39 -10.94 2.75
N THR A 107 -6.69 -10.47 1.74
CA THR A 107 -6.49 -9.04 1.49
C THR A 107 -7.18 -8.59 0.21
N VAL A 108 -7.97 -7.53 0.30
CA VAL A 108 -8.54 -6.84 -0.87
C VAL A 108 -7.70 -5.59 -1.15
N ILE A 109 -7.08 -5.52 -2.32
CA ILE A 109 -6.24 -4.41 -2.76
C ILE A 109 -6.92 -3.73 -3.95
N GLY A 110 -7.48 -2.55 -3.71
CA GLY A 110 -8.27 -1.83 -4.70
C GLY A 110 -9.72 -2.25 -4.73
N GLY A 111 -10.30 -2.31 -5.91
CA GLY A 111 -11.70 -2.67 -6.14
C GLY A 111 -12.26 -1.99 -7.39
N THR A 112 -13.52 -2.30 -7.72
CA THR A 112 -14.22 -1.76 -8.91
C THR A 112 -15.03 -0.50 -8.62
N ALA A 113 -15.23 -0.17 -7.35
CA ALA A 113 -15.94 1.05 -6.97
C ALA A 113 -15.11 2.30 -7.30
N THR A 114 -15.78 3.43 -7.51
CA THR A 114 -15.12 4.72 -7.69
C THR A 114 -14.16 5.00 -6.52
N HIS A 115 -12.93 5.41 -6.80
CA HIS A 115 -11.86 5.68 -5.83
C HIS A 115 -11.35 4.46 -5.04
N ALA A 116 -11.78 3.24 -5.35
CA ALA A 116 -11.27 2.05 -4.66
C ALA A 116 -9.83 1.68 -5.08
N GLY A 117 -9.44 1.98 -6.32
CA GLY A 117 -8.10 1.69 -6.82
C GLY A 117 -7.01 2.45 -6.08
N ASN A 118 -5.91 1.78 -5.76
CA ASN A 118 -4.70 2.42 -5.24
C ASN A 118 -3.80 2.86 -6.41
N LEU A 119 -3.01 3.89 -6.17
CA LEU A 119 -1.84 4.23 -6.97
C LEU A 119 -0.61 3.63 -6.29
N VAL A 120 0.08 2.69 -6.96
CA VAL A 120 1.28 2.01 -6.43
C VAL A 120 2.42 2.20 -7.42
N SER A 121 3.23 3.24 -7.23
CA SER A 121 4.21 3.69 -8.22
C SER A 121 5.44 4.30 -7.55
N GLY A 122 6.57 4.33 -8.25
CA GLY A 122 7.81 4.92 -7.77
C GLY A 122 8.58 4.08 -6.73
N ASN A 123 8.12 2.89 -6.35
CA ASN A 123 8.79 2.10 -5.33
C ASN A 123 10.06 1.42 -5.87
N ASN A 124 11.15 1.42 -5.10
CA ASN A 124 12.48 0.91 -5.51
C ASN A 124 12.57 -0.63 -5.57
N GLY A 125 11.64 -1.35 -4.96
CA GLY A 125 11.48 -2.79 -5.13
C GLY A 125 10.46 -3.08 -6.23
N GLY A 126 9.26 -3.47 -5.85
CA GLY A 126 8.15 -3.72 -6.76
C GLY A 126 6.87 -3.00 -6.34
N GLY A 127 5.81 -3.14 -7.13
CA GLY A 127 4.52 -2.59 -6.77
C GLY A 127 3.86 -3.39 -5.65
N ILE A 128 3.34 -4.56 -5.97
CA ILE A 128 2.60 -5.43 -5.06
C ILE A 128 3.23 -6.81 -5.02
N TYR A 129 3.52 -7.32 -3.82
CA TYR A 129 3.93 -8.70 -3.58
C TYR A 129 2.83 -9.42 -2.81
N VAL A 130 2.49 -10.64 -3.24
CA VAL A 130 1.60 -11.55 -2.52
C VAL A 130 2.29 -12.91 -2.39
N GLY A 131 2.67 -13.25 -1.18
CA GLY A 131 3.39 -14.48 -0.85
C GLY A 131 2.63 -15.39 0.11
N ASN A 132 3.24 -16.54 0.36
CA ASN A 132 2.82 -17.57 1.30
C ASN A 132 1.41 -18.16 1.07
N THR A 133 0.58 -18.23 2.09
CA THR A 133 -0.66 -18.99 2.08
C THR A 133 -1.92 -18.14 1.95
N GLY A 134 -1.76 -16.81 2.00
CA GLY A 134 -2.88 -15.88 1.87
C GLY A 134 -3.28 -15.65 0.42
N GLY A 135 -4.56 -15.48 0.19
CA GLY A 135 -5.08 -15.03 -1.09
C GLY A 135 -5.24 -13.51 -1.10
N ALA A 136 -5.10 -12.90 -2.27
CA ALA A 136 -5.43 -11.49 -2.46
C ALA A 136 -6.38 -11.30 -3.65
N THR A 137 -7.31 -10.36 -3.49
CA THR A 137 -8.06 -9.82 -4.63
C THR A 137 -7.44 -8.49 -5.00
N ILE A 138 -6.86 -8.37 -6.19
CA ILE A 138 -6.17 -7.19 -6.67
C ILE A 138 -6.95 -6.64 -7.88
N GLN A 139 -7.64 -5.53 -7.72
CA GLN A 139 -8.51 -4.99 -8.77
C GLN A 139 -8.44 -3.47 -8.84
N GLY A 140 -8.52 -2.91 -10.07
CA GLY A 140 -8.72 -1.49 -10.30
C GLY A 140 -7.56 -0.59 -9.85
N ASN A 141 -6.37 -1.13 -9.58
CA ASN A 141 -5.21 -0.35 -9.16
C ASN A 141 -4.46 0.23 -10.36
N THR A 142 -3.82 1.38 -10.16
CA THR A 142 -2.86 1.96 -11.09
C THR A 142 -1.45 1.65 -10.59
N ILE A 143 -0.66 0.94 -11.39
CA ILE A 143 0.66 0.46 -10.98
C ILE A 143 1.71 0.90 -11.99
N GLY A 144 2.76 1.59 -11.53
CA GLY A 144 3.87 2.05 -12.37
C GLY A 144 3.55 3.25 -13.27
N LEU A 145 2.42 3.90 -13.05
CA LEU A 145 2.01 5.11 -13.79
C LEU A 145 1.78 6.26 -12.81
N ASN A 146 1.70 7.49 -13.33
CA ASN A 146 1.22 8.63 -12.56
C ASN A 146 -0.29 8.54 -12.30
N ALA A 147 -0.84 9.40 -11.45
CA ALA A 147 -2.25 9.37 -11.06
C ALA A 147 -3.23 9.57 -12.23
N THR A 148 -2.80 10.17 -13.33
CA THR A 148 -3.62 10.35 -14.54
C THR A 148 -3.53 9.18 -15.51
N GLY A 149 -2.61 8.23 -15.27
CA GLY A 149 -2.36 7.09 -16.16
C GLY A 149 -1.69 7.46 -17.50
N THR A 150 -1.16 8.67 -17.63
CA THR A 150 -0.64 9.22 -18.90
C THR A 150 0.89 9.23 -19.01
N ALA A 151 1.59 9.03 -17.90
CA ALA A 151 3.04 8.99 -17.87
C ALA A 151 3.55 7.87 -16.97
N ALA A 152 4.69 7.31 -17.34
CA ALA A 152 5.37 6.31 -16.50
C ALA A 152 5.84 6.93 -15.19
N LEU A 153 5.60 6.23 -14.10
CA LEU A 153 6.17 6.47 -12.78
C LEU A 153 6.49 5.10 -12.17
N GLY A 154 7.43 4.40 -12.83
CA GLY A 154 7.65 2.97 -12.65
C GLY A 154 8.13 2.58 -11.26
N ASN A 155 7.67 1.42 -10.78
CA ASN A 155 8.39 0.71 -9.74
C ASN A 155 9.65 0.08 -10.39
N THR A 156 10.76 -0.02 -9.65
CA THR A 156 12.02 -0.54 -10.22
C THR A 156 11.92 -2.05 -10.51
N GLY A 157 11.18 -2.79 -9.70
CA GLY A 157 10.94 -4.22 -9.86
C GLY A 157 9.61 -4.55 -10.53
N VAL A 158 9.12 -5.75 -10.26
CA VAL A 158 7.88 -6.28 -10.84
C VAL A 158 6.66 -5.50 -10.35
N GLY A 159 5.73 -5.17 -11.26
CA GLY A 159 4.48 -4.47 -10.90
C GLY A 159 3.65 -5.26 -9.89
N ILE A 160 3.31 -6.52 -10.22
CA ILE A 160 2.63 -7.46 -9.32
C ILE A 160 3.38 -8.78 -9.34
N TYR A 161 3.78 -9.28 -8.17
CA TYR A 161 4.42 -10.58 -8.01
C TYR A 161 3.60 -11.45 -7.06
N VAL A 162 3.13 -12.59 -7.55
CA VAL A 162 2.28 -13.53 -6.79
C VAL A 162 2.92 -14.89 -6.75
N VAL A 163 3.10 -15.45 -5.55
CA VAL A 163 3.65 -16.80 -5.30
C VAL A 163 2.64 -17.75 -4.68
N THR A 164 1.37 -17.35 -4.58
CA THR A 164 0.28 -18.18 -4.06
C THR A 164 -0.71 -18.54 -5.16
N SER A 165 -1.41 -19.68 -5.01
CA SER A 165 -2.40 -20.17 -5.99
C SER A 165 -3.81 -19.60 -5.79
N LEU A 166 -4.06 -18.76 -4.79
CA LEU A 166 -5.40 -18.31 -4.39
C LEU A 166 -5.63 -16.78 -4.59
N SER A 167 -5.05 -16.21 -5.63
CA SER A 167 -5.22 -14.78 -5.91
C SER A 167 -6.04 -14.53 -7.16
N LEU A 168 -6.90 -13.50 -7.13
CA LEU A 168 -7.59 -12.92 -8.28
C LEU A 168 -6.91 -11.59 -8.62
N ILE A 169 -6.51 -11.41 -9.86
CA ILE A 169 -5.82 -10.23 -10.37
C ILE A 169 -6.66 -9.52 -11.41
#